data_d9e05b19921a2a9f04cccaf00126d844
#
_entry.id   d9e05b19921a2a9f04cccaf00126d844
#
_cell.length_a   1.000
_cell.length_b   1.000
_cell.length_c   1.000
_cell.angle_alpha   90.00
_cell.angle_beta   90.00
_cell.angle_gamma   90.00
#
_symmetry.space_group_name_H-M   'P 1'
#
loop_
_entity.id
_entity.type
_entity.pdbx_description
1 polymer ?
#
loop_
_entity_poly.entity_id
_entity_poly.type
_entity_poly.pdbx_seq_one_letter_code
_entity_poly.pdbx_strand_id
1 'polypeptide(L)'
;MTRAPVVIKLGGSLLSDPHDGRLQRWCERLAGEAAGSAVIVPGGGAYADAVRDAQTHWRFSEDAAHRMALRAMDQCGLMLCDLFPALLACDDIDALADHCAAGSTPVWLPSRHLDLSTDLPRDWTVTSDSIAVWLAARIGSPRVLLVKSCALPDGDLTALAAQGIVDPHLPQIATRANIEVRLAHADSPF
;
A
#
# COMPACT_ATOMS: atom_id res chain seq x y z
N MET A 1 21.88 -15.53 -2.92
CA MET A 1 20.63 -14.98 -3.50
C MET A 1 19.97 -14.12 -2.42
N THR A 2 19.91 -12.83 -2.61
CA THR A 2 19.20 -11.92 -1.72
C THR A 2 17.70 -12.26 -1.76
N ARG A 3 17.09 -12.41 -0.59
CA ARG A 3 15.65 -12.68 -0.48
C ARG A 3 14.89 -11.45 -0.99
N ALA A 4 13.86 -11.66 -1.83
CA ALA A 4 13.01 -10.55 -2.27
C ALA A 4 12.39 -9.83 -1.07
N PRO A 5 12.33 -8.48 -1.09
CA PRO A 5 11.78 -7.71 0.01
C PRO A 5 10.29 -8.00 0.18
N VAL A 6 9.79 -7.90 1.42
CA VAL A 6 8.36 -8.02 1.71
C VAL A 6 7.66 -6.72 1.32
N VAL A 7 6.51 -6.80 0.67
CA VAL A 7 5.68 -5.61 0.44
C VAL A 7 4.80 -5.37 1.66
N ILE A 8 4.90 -4.18 2.24
CA ILE A 8 4.12 -3.78 3.42
C ILE A 8 3.21 -2.60 3.05
N LYS A 9 1.91 -2.83 3.08
CA LYS A 9 0.94 -1.77 2.86
C LYS A 9 0.58 -1.11 4.19
N LEU A 10 0.84 0.17 4.30
CA LEU A 10 0.37 0.98 5.43
C LEU A 10 -0.99 1.60 5.09
N GLY A 11 -2.02 1.21 5.85
CA GLY A 11 -3.40 1.65 5.62
C GLY A 11 -3.56 3.17 5.67
N GLY A 12 -4.38 3.75 4.77
CA GLY A 12 -4.64 5.18 4.74
C GLY A 12 -5.23 5.72 6.05
N SER A 13 -5.98 4.91 6.77
CA SER A 13 -6.52 5.25 8.09
C SER A 13 -5.45 5.44 9.19
N LEU A 14 -4.23 4.91 9.00
CA LEU A 14 -3.10 5.20 9.89
C LEU A 14 -2.60 6.65 9.77
N LEU A 15 -2.94 7.31 8.66
CA LEU A 15 -2.56 8.69 8.38
C LEU A 15 -3.62 9.71 8.88
N SER A 16 -4.70 9.24 9.51
CA SER A 16 -5.84 10.09 9.90
C SER A 16 -5.59 10.86 11.20
N ASP A 17 -4.77 10.32 12.10
CA ASP A 17 -4.46 10.95 13.38
C ASP A 17 -2.94 10.93 13.65
N PRO A 18 -2.29 12.10 13.55
CA PRO A 18 -0.83 12.19 13.79
C PRO A 18 -0.44 11.92 15.26
N HIS A 19 -1.39 11.92 16.18
CA HIS A 19 -1.14 11.74 17.61
C HIS A 19 -1.32 10.31 18.12
N ASP A 20 -1.86 9.39 17.30
CA ASP A 20 -2.09 8.02 17.74
C ASP A 20 -0.79 7.18 17.87
N GLY A 21 0.29 7.64 17.25
CA GLY A 21 1.63 7.05 17.33
C GLY A 21 1.81 5.71 16.61
N ARG A 22 0.75 5.10 16.05
CA ARG A 22 0.81 3.80 15.35
C ARG A 22 1.62 3.89 14.08
N LEU A 23 1.34 4.91 13.26
CA LEU A 23 2.11 5.17 12.04
C LEU A 23 3.60 5.36 12.34
N GLN A 24 3.90 6.19 13.36
CA GLN A 24 5.27 6.45 13.77
C GLN A 24 6.00 5.16 14.12
N ARG A 25 5.43 4.30 14.99
CA ARG A 25 6.03 3.02 15.38
C ARG A 25 6.32 2.12 14.18
N TRP A 26 5.40 2.05 13.21
CA TRP A 26 5.60 1.27 11.98
C TRP A 26 6.73 1.83 11.13
N CYS A 27 6.75 3.14 10.89
CA CYS A 27 7.77 3.79 10.07
C CYS A 27 9.16 3.69 10.70
N GLU A 28 9.29 3.97 12.00
CA GLU A 28 10.56 3.84 12.73
C GLU A 28 11.12 2.41 12.66
N ARG A 29 10.26 1.41 12.82
CA ARG A 29 10.66 0.01 12.75
C ARG A 29 11.07 -0.42 11.35
N LEU A 30 10.32 0.00 10.32
CA LEU A 30 10.63 -0.30 8.93
C LEU A 30 11.91 0.41 8.46
N ALA A 31 12.16 1.61 8.97
CA ALA A 31 13.37 2.36 8.69
C ALA A 31 14.60 1.90 9.50
N GLY A 32 14.39 1.21 10.62
CA GLY A 32 15.42 0.71 11.53
C GLY A 32 15.66 -0.79 11.40
N GLU A 33 15.01 -1.58 12.25
CA GLU A 33 15.24 -3.04 12.36
C GLU A 33 14.95 -3.82 11.06
N ALA A 34 13.97 -3.36 10.27
CA ALA A 34 13.58 -3.99 9.03
C ALA A 34 14.14 -3.28 7.78
N ALA A 35 15.09 -2.34 7.97
CA ALA A 35 15.69 -1.61 6.85
C ALA A 35 16.28 -2.58 5.80
N GLY A 36 16.01 -2.30 4.52
CA GLY A 36 16.44 -3.14 3.40
C GLY A 36 15.65 -4.44 3.21
N SER A 37 14.70 -4.77 4.10
CA SER A 37 13.92 -6.02 4.00
C SER A 37 12.48 -5.81 3.48
N ALA A 38 12.04 -4.57 3.33
CA ALA A 38 10.67 -4.23 2.98
C ALA A 38 10.56 -3.08 1.99
N VAL A 39 9.48 -3.11 1.19
CA VAL A 39 9.00 -1.99 0.37
C VAL A 39 7.66 -1.54 0.93
N ILE A 40 7.51 -0.25 1.20
CA ILE A 40 6.26 0.32 1.70
C ILE A 40 5.35 0.73 0.53
N VAL A 41 4.08 0.34 0.60
CA VAL A 41 2.99 0.86 -0.25
C VAL A 41 2.09 1.72 0.63
N PRO A 42 2.02 3.04 0.43
CA PRO A 42 1.15 3.90 1.21
C PRO A 42 -0.31 3.74 0.79
N GLY A 43 -1.24 3.87 1.73
CA GLY A 43 -2.65 4.12 1.40
C GLY A 43 -2.85 5.57 0.98
N GLY A 44 -4.00 5.86 0.36
CA GLY A 44 -4.30 7.23 -0.10
C GLY A 44 -4.81 8.17 0.99
N GLY A 45 -5.20 7.64 2.16
CA GLY A 45 -5.65 8.44 3.31
C GLY A 45 -6.72 9.47 2.97
N ALA A 46 -6.72 10.59 3.68
CA ALA A 46 -7.66 11.69 3.48
C ALA A 46 -7.63 12.28 2.05
N TYR A 47 -6.50 12.17 1.34
CA TYR A 47 -6.42 12.62 -0.06
C TYR A 47 -7.26 11.74 -0.99
N ALA A 48 -7.28 10.41 -0.79
CA ALA A 48 -8.15 9.51 -1.56
C ALA A 48 -9.62 9.67 -1.17
N ASP A 49 -9.91 9.95 0.10
CA ASP A 49 -11.29 10.24 0.56
C ASP A 49 -11.80 11.53 -0.11
N ALA A 50 -10.98 12.56 -0.21
CA ALA A 50 -11.33 13.79 -0.96
C ALA A 50 -11.63 13.50 -2.45
N VAL A 51 -10.93 12.52 -3.07
CA VAL A 51 -11.25 12.08 -4.45
C VAL A 51 -12.63 11.43 -4.52
N ARG A 52 -13.00 10.56 -3.55
CA ARG A 52 -14.33 9.93 -3.50
C ARG A 52 -15.45 10.96 -3.31
N ASP A 53 -15.23 11.92 -2.41
CA ASP A 53 -16.18 12.99 -2.16
C ASP A 53 -16.36 13.86 -3.40
N ALA A 54 -15.27 14.23 -4.05
CA ALA A 54 -15.30 15.00 -5.29
C ALA A 54 -16.01 14.21 -6.41
N GLN A 55 -15.74 12.89 -6.58
CA GLN A 55 -16.40 12.08 -7.58
C GLN A 55 -17.91 11.98 -7.33
N THR A 56 -18.32 11.81 -6.09
CA THR A 56 -19.72 11.78 -5.71
C THR A 56 -20.42 13.08 -6.10
N HIS A 57 -19.77 14.22 -5.92
CA HIS A 57 -20.30 15.54 -6.21
C HIS A 57 -20.28 15.88 -7.71
N TRP A 58 -19.11 15.70 -8.37
CA TRP A 58 -18.87 16.12 -9.73
C TRP A 58 -19.16 15.04 -10.77
N ARG A 59 -19.31 13.78 -10.36
CA ARG A 59 -19.64 12.61 -11.20
C ARG A 59 -18.69 12.39 -12.37
N PHE A 60 -17.41 12.64 -12.18
CA PHE A 60 -16.39 12.28 -13.17
C PHE A 60 -16.16 10.76 -13.21
N SER A 61 -15.48 10.29 -14.26
CA SER A 61 -15.32 8.86 -14.55
C SER A 61 -14.49 8.11 -13.50
N GLU A 62 -14.72 6.80 -13.40
CA GLU A 62 -13.92 5.87 -12.59
C GLU A 62 -12.45 5.95 -12.97
N ASP A 63 -12.14 6.04 -14.27
CA ASP A 63 -10.76 6.21 -14.75
C ASP A 63 -10.08 7.46 -14.17
N ALA A 64 -10.76 8.59 -14.16
CA ALA A 64 -10.25 9.81 -13.58
C ALA A 64 -10.07 9.68 -12.06
N ALA A 65 -11.05 9.08 -11.37
CA ALA A 65 -10.98 8.82 -9.94
C ALA A 65 -9.81 7.90 -9.57
N HIS A 66 -9.62 6.81 -10.32
CA HIS A 66 -8.49 5.90 -10.14
C HIS A 66 -7.14 6.62 -10.26
N ARG A 67 -6.96 7.41 -11.31
CA ARG A 67 -5.73 8.20 -11.53
C ARG A 67 -5.49 9.23 -10.42
N MET A 68 -6.55 9.87 -9.92
CA MET A 68 -6.46 10.80 -8.79
C MET A 68 -6.12 10.06 -7.49
N ALA A 69 -6.69 8.87 -7.26
CA ALA A 69 -6.40 8.04 -6.09
C ALA A 69 -4.94 7.53 -6.08
N LEU A 70 -4.36 7.20 -7.23
CA LEU A 70 -2.93 6.88 -7.33
C LEU A 70 -2.06 8.06 -6.90
N ARG A 71 -2.41 9.29 -7.31
CA ARG A 71 -1.70 10.50 -6.88
C ARG A 71 -1.90 10.80 -5.40
N ALA A 72 -3.06 10.45 -4.84
CA ALA A 72 -3.29 10.52 -3.40
C ALA A 72 -2.33 9.57 -2.63
N MET A 73 -2.05 8.39 -3.17
CA MET A 73 -1.05 7.48 -2.60
C MET A 73 0.35 8.08 -2.70
N ASP A 74 0.72 8.69 -3.83
CA ASP A 74 2.02 9.38 -3.98
C ASP A 74 2.18 10.51 -2.96
N GLN A 75 1.14 11.33 -2.75
CA GLN A 75 1.16 12.41 -1.76
C GLN A 75 1.38 11.87 -0.34
N CYS A 76 0.70 10.77 0.03
CA CYS A 76 0.94 10.10 1.30
C CYS A 76 2.38 9.56 1.39
N GLY A 77 2.91 8.98 0.32
CA GLY A 77 4.27 8.47 0.26
C GLY A 77 5.32 9.56 0.45
N LEU A 78 5.16 10.69 -0.22
CA LEU A 78 6.03 11.86 -0.07
C LEU A 78 5.98 12.40 1.37
N MET A 79 4.79 12.51 1.95
CA MET A 79 4.61 12.94 3.34
C MET A 79 5.33 11.98 4.31
N LEU A 80 5.23 10.65 4.11
CA LEU A 80 5.95 9.68 4.94
C LEU A 80 7.46 9.87 4.85
N CYS A 81 8.01 10.10 3.68
CA CYS A 81 9.45 10.29 3.51
C CYS A 81 9.96 11.61 4.11
N ASP A 82 9.14 12.65 4.14
CA ASP A 82 9.46 13.91 4.82
C ASP A 82 9.44 13.77 6.35
N LEU A 83 8.41 13.10 6.87
CA LEU A 83 8.26 12.83 8.32
C LEU A 83 9.31 11.84 8.85
N PHE A 84 9.75 10.91 8.03
CA PHE A 84 10.70 9.85 8.37
C PHE A 84 11.87 9.82 7.38
N PRO A 85 12.90 10.67 7.54
CA PRO A 85 13.98 10.84 6.56
C PRO A 85 14.82 9.59 6.26
N ALA A 86 14.68 8.52 7.06
CA ALA A 86 15.29 7.22 6.80
C ALA A 86 14.49 6.36 5.78
N LEU A 87 13.29 6.78 5.40
CA LEU A 87 12.53 6.21 4.30
C LEU A 87 12.89 6.92 2.98
N LEU A 88 12.84 6.19 1.87
CA LEU A 88 13.24 6.69 0.56
C LEU A 88 12.05 6.68 -0.41
N ALA A 89 11.64 7.84 -0.92
CA ALA A 89 10.62 7.90 -1.98
C ALA A 89 11.18 7.31 -3.28
N CYS A 90 10.44 6.38 -3.90
CA CYS A 90 10.85 5.71 -5.12
C CYS A 90 9.64 5.51 -6.04
N ASP A 91 9.71 6.05 -7.26
CA ASP A 91 8.69 5.90 -8.30
C ASP A 91 9.10 4.90 -9.39
N ASP A 92 10.30 4.29 -9.27
CA ASP A 92 10.83 3.30 -10.19
C ASP A 92 10.78 1.89 -9.57
N ILE A 93 9.94 1.01 -10.14
CA ILE A 93 9.79 -0.38 -9.68
C ILE A 93 11.11 -1.16 -9.78
N ASP A 94 11.87 -0.93 -10.84
CA ASP A 94 13.09 -1.69 -11.10
C ASP A 94 14.21 -1.33 -10.10
N ALA A 95 14.17 -0.13 -9.51
CA ALA A 95 15.12 0.32 -8.49
C ALA A 95 14.80 -0.16 -7.07
N LEU A 96 13.57 -0.66 -6.80
CA LEU A 96 13.15 -1.02 -5.44
C LEU A 96 14.03 -2.10 -4.79
N ALA A 97 14.40 -3.13 -5.55
CA ALA A 97 15.22 -4.22 -5.04
C ALA A 97 16.65 -3.74 -4.71
N ASP A 98 17.20 -2.86 -5.54
CA ASP A 98 18.54 -2.30 -5.34
C ASP A 98 18.58 -1.38 -4.12
N HIS A 99 17.56 -0.57 -3.90
CA HIS A 99 17.42 0.24 -2.69
C HIS A 99 17.34 -0.62 -1.43
N CYS A 100 16.57 -1.71 -1.46
CA CYS A 100 16.53 -2.66 -0.36
C CYS A 100 17.90 -3.33 -0.14
N ALA A 101 18.58 -3.77 -1.20
CA ALA A 101 19.90 -4.37 -1.10
C ALA A 101 20.96 -3.41 -0.54
N ALA A 102 20.80 -2.10 -0.76
CA ALA A 102 21.62 -1.04 -0.16
C ALA A 102 21.24 -0.71 1.30
N GLY A 103 20.28 -1.41 1.89
CA GLY A 103 19.86 -1.23 3.29
C GLY A 103 18.82 -0.11 3.49
N SER A 104 18.23 0.42 2.42
CA SER A 104 17.19 1.44 2.50
C SER A 104 15.80 0.81 2.53
N THR A 105 14.80 1.54 3.03
CA THR A 105 13.39 1.14 2.96
C THR A 105 12.65 2.08 2.00
N PRO A 106 12.41 1.66 0.75
CA PRO A 106 11.72 2.48 -0.21
C PRO A 106 10.22 2.55 0.08
N VAL A 107 9.65 3.74 -0.09
CA VAL A 107 8.21 4.00 -0.16
C VAL A 107 7.87 4.16 -1.64
N TRP A 108 7.14 3.18 -2.18
CA TRP A 108 6.81 3.20 -3.59
C TRP A 108 5.68 4.18 -3.92
N LEU A 109 5.91 5.00 -4.96
CA LEU A 109 4.96 5.97 -5.49
C LEU A 109 4.31 5.38 -6.76
N PRO A 110 3.03 4.93 -6.70
CA PRO A 110 2.45 4.07 -7.74
C PRO A 110 2.07 4.79 -9.04
N SER A 111 1.82 6.10 -9.03
CA SER A 111 1.17 6.77 -10.16
C SER A 111 1.95 6.66 -11.45
N ARG A 112 3.28 6.73 -11.41
CA ARG A 112 4.14 6.63 -12.60
C ARG A 112 3.91 5.32 -13.39
N HIS A 113 3.71 4.21 -12.70
CA HIS A 113 3.55 2.91 -13.33
C HIS A 113 2.10 2.54 -13.61
N LEU A 114 1.16 2.96 -12.76
CA LEU A 114 -0.23 2.53 -12.83
C LEU A 114 -1.16 3.52 -13.55
N ASP A 115 -0.75 4.76 -13.76
CA ASP A 115 -1.61 5.79 -14.36
C ASP A 115 -2.15 5.41 -15.75
N LEU A 116 -1.36 4.69 -16.53
CA LEU A 116 -1.72 4.20 -17.86
C LEU A 116 -1.77 2.66 -17.95
N SER A 117 -1.57 1.95 -16.86
CA SER A 117 -1.61 0.49 -16.83
C SER A 117 -3.05 -0.01 -16.98
N THR A 118 -3.21 -1.12 -17.68
CA THR A 118 -4.47 -1.87 -17.81
C THR A 118 -4.43 -3.20 -17.04
N ASP A 119 -3.41 -3.41 -16.24
CA ASP A 119 -3.22 -4.67 -15.50
C ASP A 119 -4.24 -4.87 -14.37
N LEU A 120 -4.80 -3.76 -13.87
CA LEU A 120 -5.79 -3.73 -12.79
C LEU A 120 -7.06 -3.02 -13.24
N PRO A 121 -8.24 -3.39 -12.71
CA PRO A 121 -9.44 -2.58 -12.83
C PRO A 121 -9.21 -1.13 -12.39
N ARG A 122 -9.78 -0.19 -13.12
CA ARG A 122 -9.61 1.25 -12.88
C ARG A 122 -10.87 1.83 -12.23
N ASP A 123 -11.22 1.24 -11.09
CA ASP A 123 -12.37 1.60 -10.27
C ASP A 123 -12.06 1.35 -8.79
N TRP A 124 -13.01 1.62 -7.90
CA TRP A 124 -12.85 1.48 -6.45
C TRP A 124 -12.86 0.03 -5.95
N THR A 125 -13.02 -0.97 -6.82
CA THR A 125 -12.80 -2.36 -6.43
C THR A 125 -11.31 -2.67 -6.23
N VAL A 126 -10.44 -1.82 -6.77
CA VAL A 126 -8.98 -1.85 -6.59
C VAL A 126 -8.54 -0.62 -5.81
N THR A 127 -7.96 -0.84 -4.65
CA THR A 127 -7.30 0.19 -3.84
C THR A 127 -5.88 -0.21 -3.51
N SER A 128 -5.26 0.44 -2.54
CA SER A 128 -3.88 0.17 -2.15
C SER A 128 -3.62 -1.27 -1.68
N ASP A 129 -4.64 -2.05 -1.28
CA ASP A 129 -4.47 -3.45 -0.90
C ASP A 129 -4.13 -4.32 -2.12
N SER A 130 -4.95 -4.25 -3.19
CA SER A 130 -4.68 -4.96 -4.45
C SER A 130 -3.44 -4.43 -5.16
N ILE A 131 -3.19 -3.12 -5.09
CA ILE A 131 -1.99 -2.49 -5.65
C ILE A 131 -0.73 -3.04 -4.99
N ALA A 132 -0.74 -3.27 -3.68
CA ALA A 132 0.39 -3.87 -2.96
C ALA A 132 0.66 -5.32 -3.42
N VAL A 133 -0.39 -6.10 -3.69
CA VAL A 133 -0.26 -7.46 -4.24
C VAL A 133 0.26 -7.42 -5.68
N TRP A 134 -0.23 -6.50 -6.50
CA TRP A 134 0.27 -6.29 -7.86
C TRP A 134 1.77 -5.96 -7.85
N LEU A 135 2.20 -5.05 -6.97
CA LEU A 135 3.61 -4.71 -6.81
C LEU A 135 4.42 -5.94 -6.39
N ALA A 136 3.95 -6.71 -5.39
CA ALA A 136 4.63 -7.90 -4.92
C ALA A 136 4.89 -8.89 -6.06
N ALA A 137 3.91 -9.13 -6.92
CA ALA A 137 4.06 -9.98 -8.09
C ALA A 137 5.12 -9.44 -9.07
N ARG A 138 5.17 -8.11 -9.27
CA ARG A 138 6.14 -7.46 -10.17
C ARG A 138 7.58 -7.56 -9.69
N ILE A 139 7.83 -7.42 -8.39
CA ILE A 139 9.18 -7.48 -7.81
C ILE A 139 9.58 -8.88 -7.33
N GLY A 140 8.74 -9.88 -7.58
CA GLY A 140 8.99 -11.27 -7.16
C GLY A 140 8.91 -11.49 -5.65
N SER A 141 8.22 -10.63 -4.92
CA SER A 141 7.96 -10.83 -3.48
C SER A 141 6.88 -11.90 -3.28
N PRO A 142 7.13 -12.94 -2.48
CA PRO A 142 6.13 -13.98 -2.24
C PRO A 142 5.05 -13.56 -1.23
N ARG A 143 5.19 -12.42 -0.57
CA ARG A 143 4.34 -12.03 0.56
C ARG A 143 4.02 -10.54 0.59
N VAL A 144 2.79 -10.27 1.04
CA VAL A 144 2.30 -8.91 1.35
C VAL A 144 1.80 -8.90 2.79
N LEU A 145 2.14 -7.85 3.53
CA LEU A 145 1.56 -7.55 4.83
C LEU A 145 0.68 -6.30 4.71
N LEU A 146 -0.60 -6.45 5.03
CA LEU A 146 -1.56 -5.34 5.07
C LEU A 146 -1.73 -4.88 6.52
N VAL A 147 -1.24 -3.68 6.83
CA VAL A 147 -1.42 -3.08 8.17
C VAL A 147 -2.72 -2.30 8.19
N LYS A 148 -3.60 -2.64 9.10
CA LYS A 148 -4.94 -2.08 9.25
C LYS A 148 -5.13 -1.47 10.65
N SER A 149 -5.90 -0.38 10.74
CA SER A 149 -6.26 0.26 12.01
C SER A 149 -7.61 -0.22 12.57
N CYS A 150 -8.38 -0.98 11.79
CA CYS A 150 -9.64 -1.56 12.21
C CYS A 150 -9.45 -2.96 12.81
N ALA A 151 -10.44 -3.43 13.56
CA ALA A 151 -10.49 -4.81 14.03
C ALA A 151 -10.37 -5.80 12.87
N LEU A 152 -9.63 -6.87 13.09
CA LEU A 152 -9.42 -7.93 12.10
C LEU A 152 -10.25 -9.14 12.53
N PRO A 153 -11.43 -9.37 11.92
CA PRO A 153 -12.20 -10.58 12.17
C PRO A 153 -11.52 -11.79 11.57
N ASP A 154 -11.85 -12.96 12.08
CA ASP A 154 -11.44 -14.23 11.50
C ASP A 154 -12.09 -14.44 10.13
N GLY A 155 -11.35 -15.02 9.20
CA GLY A 155 -11.86 -15.32 7.86
C GLY A 155 -10.77 -15.38 6.80
N ASP A 156 -11.12 -15.95 5.66
CA ASP A 156 -10.28 -15.87 4.47
C ASP A 156 -10.40 -14.49 3.77
N LEU A 157 -9.58 -14.25 2.76
CA LEU A 157 -9.57 -12.98 2.05
C LEU A 157 -10.92 -12.64 1.41
N THR A 158 -11.71 -13.65 1.01
CA THR A 158 -13.04 -13.46 0.42
C THR A 158 -14.04 -12.94 1.45
N ALA A 159 -14.03 -13.55 2.64
CA ALA A 159 -14.86 -13.12 3.77
C ALA A 159 -14.46 -11.71 4.23
N LEU A 160 -13.15 -11.40 4.28
CA LEU A 160 -12.65 -10.08 4.64
C LEU A 160 -13.02 -9.01 3.61
N ALA A 161 -13.01 -9.36 2.31
CA ALA A 161 -13.46 -8.46 1.25
C ALA A 161 -14.97 -8.17 1.33
N ALA A 162 -15.78 -9.21 1.59
CA ALA A 162 -17.23 -9.04 1.79
C ALA A 162 -17.58 -8.15 3.00
N GLN A 163 -16.70 -8.07 4.00
CA GLN A 163 -16.83 -7.19 5.16
C GLN A 163 -16.20 -5.80 4.97
N GLY A 164 -15.61 -5.52 3.80
CA GLY A 164 -14.94 -4.24 3.52
C GLY A 164 -13.62 -4.03 4.27
N ILE A 165 -13.04 -5.09 4.85
CA ILE A 165 -11.73 -5.03 5.54
C ILE A 165 -10.60 -4.89 4.53
N VAL A 166 -10.71 -5.58 3.40
CA VAL A 166 -9.81 -5.46 2.25
C VAL A 166 -10.61 -5.14 1.00
N ASP A 167 -9.95 -4.66 -0.05
CA ASP A 167 -10.71 -4.29 -1.25
C ASP A 167 -11.26 -5.53 -2.00
N PRO A 168 -12.36 -5.34 -2.78
CA PRO A 168 -13.07 -6.47 -3.40
C PRO A 168 -12.21 -7.28 -4.39
N HIS A 169 -11.21 -6.66 -5.03
CA HIS A 169 -10.37 -7.32 -6.03
C HIS A 169 -9.22 -8.14 -5.41
N LEU A 170 -8.88 -7.87 -4.14
CA LEU A 170 -7.73 -8.49 -3.48
C LEU A 170 -7.72 -10.03 -3.51
N PRO A 171 -8.81 -10.75 -3.21
CA PRO A 171 -8.78 -12.22 -3.22
C PRO A 171 -8.40 -12.79 -4.58
N GLN A 172 -8.92 -12.19 -5.64
CA GLN A 172 -8.69 -12.64 -7.01
C GLN A 172 -7.23 -12.43 -7.42
N ILE A 173 -6.66 -11.24 -7.19
CA ILE A 173 -5.29 -10.94 -7.57
C ILE A 173 -4.28 -11.74 -6.74
N ALA A 174 -4.52 -11.91 -5.43
CA ALA A 174 -3.66 -12.70 -4.56
C ALA A 174 -3.57 -14.17 -5.00
N THR A 175 -4.73 -14.78 -5.32
CA THR A 175 -4.79 -16.15 -5.84
C THR A 175 -4.09 -16.28 -7.19
N ARG A 176 -4.39 -15.37 -8.15
CA ARG A 176 -3.80 -15.40 -9.48
C ARG A 176 -2.28 -15.23 -9.47
N ALA A 177 -1.77 -14.38 -8.60
CA ALA A 177 -0.35 -14.11 -8.46
C ALA A 177 0.38 -15.10 -7.54
N ASN A 178 -0.32 -15.99 -6.84
CA ASN A 178 0.20 -16.89 -5.83
C ASN A 178 0.99 -16.14 -4.73
N ILE A 179 0.42 -15.03 -4.23
CA ILE A 179 1.01 -14.19 -3.18
C ILE A 179 0.34 -14.49 -1.85
N GLU A 180 1.16 -14.78 -0.83
CA GLU A 180 0.70 -14.89 0.55
C GLU A 180 0.33 -13.49 1.08
N VAL A 181 -0.93 -13.27 1.43
CA VAL A 181 -1.39 -12.02 2.05
C VAL A 181 -1.63 -12.25 3.53
N ARG A 182 -0.97 -11.48 4.36
CA ARG A 182 -1.20 -11.43 5.82
C ARG A 182 -1.75 -10.08 6.21
N LEU A 183 -2.61 -10.06 7.22
CA LEU A 183 -3.09 -8.85 7.84
C LEU A 183 -2.46 -8.71 9.23
N ALA A 184 -2.12 -7.48 9.60
CA ALA A 184 -1.70 -7.12 10.95
C ALA A 184 -2.52 -5.93 11.44
N HIS A 185 -2.97 -5.99 12.68
CA HIS A 185 -3.51 -4.80 13.33
C HIS A 185 -2.38 -3.80 13.59
N ALA A 186 -2.65 -2.51 13.48
CA ALA A 186 -1.64 -1.47 13.64
C ALA A 186 -0.96 -1.45 15.02
N ASP A 187 -1.61 -2.02 16.04
CA ASP A 187 -1.04 -2.17 17.37
C ASP A 187 -0.27 -3.49 17.57
N SER A 188 -0.29 -4.38 16.58
CA SER A 188 0.43 -5.65 16.70
C SER A 188 1.94 -5.42 16.69
N PRO A 189 2.71 -6.19 17.49
CA PRO A 189 4.15 -6.24 17.33
C PRO A 189 4.49 -6.84 15.96
N PHE A 190 5.55 -6.34 15.38
CA PHE A 190 6.05 -6.79 14.07
C PHE A 190 6.66 -8.20 14.19
#